data_bf817c9d178daa4d123479fd0da1246a
#
_entry.id   bf817c9d178daa4d123479fd0da1246a
#
_cell.length_a   1.000
_cell.length_b   1.000
_cell.length_c   1.000
_cell.angle_alpha   90.00
_cell.angle_beta   90.00
_cell.angle_gamma   90.00
#
_symmetry.space_group_name_H-M   'P 1'
#
loop_
_entity.id
_entity.type
_entity.pdbx_description
1 polymer ?
#
loop_
_entity_poly.entity_id
_entity_poly.type
_entity_poly.pdbx_seq_one_letter_code
_entity_poly.pdbx_strand_id
1 'polypeptide(L)' 'MIDEKEFIQNFADQFDDEPEGLTLETRFRDIDDWSSLIALSEMAMCDEEYDVIISANEMENANSIADLYNIVNERYQG' A
#
# COMPACT_ATOMS: atom_id res chain seq x y z
N MET A 1 -10.81 -2.81 -12.20
CA MET A 1 -10.11 -3.56 -11.15
C MET A 1 -8.61 -3.32 -11.23
N ILE A 2 -8.00 -3.03 -10.11
CA ILE A 2 -6.56 -2.73 -10.07
C ILE A 2 -5.76 -4.02 -10.20
N ASP A 3 -4.72 -4.00 -11.03
CA ASP A 3 -3.83 -5.15 -11.17
C ASP A 3 -3.04 -5.34 -9.88
N GLU A 4 -3.08 -6.57 -9.33
CA GLU A 4 -2.44 -6.88 -8.06
C GLU A 4 -0.92 -6.70 -8.11
N LYS A 5 -0.30 -7.13 -9.21
CA LYS A 5 1.16 -7.01 -9.37
C LYS A 5 1.59 -5.56 -9.45
N GLU A 6 0.82 -4.75 -10.16
CA GLU A 6 1.08 -3.32 -10.27
C GLU A 6 0.98 -2.64 -8.90
N PHE A 7 -0.07 -2.99 -8.14
CA PHE A 7 -0.25 -2.42 -6.82
C PHE A 7 0.90 -2.79 -5.89
N ILE A 8 1.31 -4.05 -5.91
CA ILE A 8 2.43 -4.53 -5.09
C ILE A 8 3.72 -3.80 -5.48
N GLN A 9 3.96 -3.61 -6.77
CA GLN A 9 5.15 -2.90 -7.22
C GLN A 9 5.12 -1.44 -6.77
N ASN A 10 3.97 -0.78 -6.92
CA ASN A 10 3.82 0.60 -6.47
C ASN A 10 4.02 0.71 -4.96
N PHE A 11 3.57 -0.30 -4.23
CA PHE A 11 3.77 -0.36 -2.79
C PHE A 11 5.27 -0.48 -2.45
N ALA A 12 5.96 -1.39 -3.12
CA ALA A 12 7.39 -1.62 -2.90
C ALA A 12 8.23 -0.38 -3.26
N ASP A 13 7.82 0.36 -4.27
CA ASP A 13 8.55 1.54 -4.74
C ASP A 13 8.65 2.64 -3.69
N GLN A 14 7.82 2.61 -2.66
CA GLN A 14 7.84 3.65 -1.63
C GLN A 14 8.96 3.44 -0.60
N PHE A 15 9.60 2.29 -0.63
CA PHE A 15 10.71 2.01 0.28
C PHE A 15 12.02 2.42 -0.37
N ASP A 16 12.95 2.96 0.43
CA ASP A 16 14.29 3.31 -0.06
C ASP A 16 15.03 2.06 -0.52
N ASP A 17 14.90 0.98 0.25
CA ASP A 17 15.48 -0.32 -0.08
C ASP A 17 14.29 -1.23 -0.40
N GLU A 18 14.03 -1.41 -1.69
CA GLU A 18 12.85 -2.12 -2.14
C GLU A 18 12.79 -3.54 -1.59
N PRO A 19 11.74 -3.87 -0.80
CA PRO A 19 11.61 -5.22 -0.28
C PRO A 19 11.27 -6.21 -1.39
N GLU A 20 11.77 -7.43 -1.26
CA GLU A 20 11.54 -8.48 -2.24
C GLU A 20 10.51 -9.48 -1.73
N GLY A 21 9.88 -10.18 -2.65
CA GLY A 21 8.98 -11.27 -2.33
C GLY A 21 7.65 -10.85 -1.73
N LEU A 22 7.24 -9.61 -1.97
CA LEU A 22 5.96 -9.12 -1.45
C LEU A 22 4.79 -9.79 -2.16
N THR A 23 3.77 -10.12 -1.38
CA THR A 23 2.49 -10.62 -1.89
C THR A 23 1.36 -9.87 -1.20
N LEU A 24 0.14 -10.11 -1.63
CA LEU A 24 -1.01 -9.50 -0.95
C LEU A 24 -1.11 -9.91 0.52
N GLU A 25 -0.61 -11.10 0.86
CA GLU A 25 -0.66 -11.60 2.24
C GLU A 25 0.46 -11.05 3.12
N THR A 26 1.43 -10.34 2.54
CA THR A 26 2.53 -9.77 3.30
C THR A 26 2.02 -8.80 4.36
N ARG A 27 2.44 -9.00 5.61
CA ARG A 27 2.16 -8.09 6.71
C ARG A 27 3.18 -6.97 6.66
N PHE A 28 2.79 -5.83 6.13
CA PHE A 28 3.74 -4.76 5.84
C PHE A 28 4.40 -4.17 7.08
N ARG A 29 3.74 -4.26 8.24
CA ARG A 29 4.34 -3.76 9.48
C ARG A 29 5.52 -4.59 9.94
N ASP A 30 5.64 -5.83 9.44
CA ASP A 30 6.77 -6.71 9.75
C ASP A 30 7.98 -6.45 8.86
N ILE A 31 7.83 -5.62 7.83
CA ILE A 31 8.95 -5.23 6.98
C ILE A 31 9.90 -4.34 7.80
N ASP A 32 11.18 -4.69 7.82
CA ASP A 32 12.17 -4.01 8.67
C ASP A 32 12.20 -2.50 8.49
N ASP A 33 12.05 -2.02 7.26
CA ASP A 33 12.14 -0.60 6.97
C ASP A 33 10.81 0.14 7.15
N TRP A 34 9.77 -0.56 7.57
CA TRP A 34 8.47 0.08 7.78
C TRP A 34 8.56 1.18 8.85
N SER A 35 7.97 2.33 8.54
CA SER A 35 7.97 3.48 9.46
C SER A 35 6.77 4.35 9.15
N SER A 36 6.56 5.36 9.99
CA SER A 36 5.50 6.34 9.76
C SER A 36 5.70 7.10 8.45
N LEU A 37 6.97 7.34 8.08
CA LEU A 37 7.26 8.00 6.80
C LEU A 37 6.84 7.12 5.62
N ILE A 38 7.13 5.83 5.71
CA ILE A 38 6.73 4.90 4.65
C ILE A 38 5.20 4.83 4.59
N ALA A 39 4.53 4.82 5.74
CA ALA A 39 3.07 4.82 5.77
C ALA A 39 2.50 6.03 5.03
N LEU A 40 3.06 7.21 5.27
CA LEU A 40 2.62 8.43 4.59
C LEU A 40 2.90 8.34 3.09
N SER A 41 4.05 7.78 2.71
CA SER A 41 4.38 7.59 1.28
C SER A 41 3.39 6.65 0.60
N GLU A 42 2.97 5.59 1.30
CA GLU A 42 1.98 4.67 0.74
C GLU A 42 0.63 5.36 0.53
N MET A 43 0.22 6.19 1.49
CA MET A 43 -1.01 6.95 1.36
C MET A 43 -0.93 7.91 0.17
N ALA A 44 0.21 8.59 0.01
CA ALA A 44 0.44 9.48 -1.12
C ALA A 44 0.43 8.73 -2.45
N MET A 45 1.03 7.53 -2.46
CA MET A 45 1.03 6.69 -3.66
C MET A 45 -0.39 6.33 -4.09
N CYS A 46 -1.24 5.96 -3.14
CA CYS A 46 -2.63 5.60 -3.46
C CYS A 46 -3.38 6.78 -4.06
N ASP A 47 -3.12 7.98 -3.56
CA ASP A 47 -3.73 9.19 -4.09
C ASP A 47 -3.21 9.49 -5.51
N GLU A 48 -1.91 9.41 -5.70
CA GLU A 48 -1.30 9.75 -6.99
C GLU A 48 -1.59 8.73 -8.08
N GLU A 49 -1.52 7.45 -7.76
CA GLU A 49 -1.65 6.39 -8.76
C GLU A 49 -3.10 5.95 -9.00
N TYR A 50 -3.94 6.05 -8.00
CA TYR A 50 -5.30 5.51 -8.06
C TYR A 50 -6.38 6.52 -7.74
N ASP A 51 -5.99 7.74 -7.39
CA ASP A 51 -6.93 8.80 -7.00
C ASP A 51 -7.84 8.36 -5.84
N VAL A 52 -7.24 7.64 -4.88
CA VAL A 52 -7.94 7.14 -3.70
C VAL A 52 -7.27 7.69 -2.45
N ILE A 53 -8.05 8.30 -1.57
CA ILE A 53 -7.54 8.82 -0.31
C ILE A 53 -7.79 7.79 0.79
N ILE A 54 -6.71 7.40 1.47
CA ILE A 54 -6.78 6.50 2.62
C ILE A 54 -6.54 7.35 3.87
N SER A 55 -7.44 7.25 4.85
CA SER A 55 -7.27 7.98 6.09
C SER A 55 -6.18 7.36 6.97
N ALA A 56 -5.64 8.15 7.90
CA ALA A 56 -4.65 7.65 8.85
C ALA A 56 -5.22 6.49 9.66
N ASN A 57 -6.49 6.57 10.03
CA ASN A 57 -7.13 5.52 10.81
C ASN A 57 -7.24 4.22 10.02
N GLU A 58 -7.57 4.32 8.73
CA GLU A 58 -7.63 3.15 7.86
C GLU A 58 -6.24 2.52 7.71
N MET A 59 -5.22 3.35 7.58
CA MET A 59 -3.85 2.89 7.48
C MET A 59 -3.41 2.16 8.74
N GLU A 60 -3.77 2.67 9.90
CA GLU A 60 -3.44 2.05 11.19
C GLU A 60 -4.14 0.70 11.38
N ASN A 61 -5.34 0.56 10.84
CA ASN A 61 -6.10 -0.67 11.00
C ASN A 61 -5.76 -1.74 9.97
N ALA A 62 -5.09 -1.36 8.89
CA ALA A 62 -4.67 -2.32 7.89
C ALA A 62 -3.47 -3.13 8.39
N ASN A 63 -3.41 -4.40 8.07
CA ASN A 63 -2.34 -5.30 8.50
C ASN A 63 -1.55 -5.88 7.34
N SER A 64 -2.17 -6.10 6.21
CA SER A 64 -1.53 -6.69 5.05
C SER A 64 -1.69 -5.81 3.83
N ILE A 65 -0.88 -6.09 2.81
CA ILE A 65 -1.00 -5.38 1.54
C ILE A 65 -2.40 -5.60 0.96
N ALA A 66 -2.97 -6.80 1.15
CA ALA A 66 -4.32 -7.11 0.70
C ALA A 66 -5.36 -6.16 1.32
N ASP A 67 -5.18 -5.81 2.60
CA ASP A 67 -6.11 -4.89 3.25
C ASP A 67 -6.13 -3.54 2.54
N LEU A 68 -4.95 -3.02 2.21
CA LEU A 68 -4.85 -1.76 1.47
C LEU A 68 -5.36 -1.90 0.05
N TYR A 69 -4.99 -2.99 -0.62
CA TYR A 69 -5.44 -3.26 -1.98
C TYR A 69 -6.97 -3.27 -2.05
N ASN A 70 -7.61 -3.93 -1.09
CA ASN A 70 -9.08 -4.03 -1.08
C ASN A 70 -9.74 -2.66 -0.90
N ILE A 71 -9.19 -1.83 -0.02
CA ILE A 71 -9.71 -0.47 0.20
C ILE A 71 -9.58 0.34 -1.08
N VAL A 72 -8.40 0.31 -1.69
CA VAL A 72 -8.14 1.11 -2.89
C VAL A 72 -8.98 0.61 -4.06
N ASN A 73 -9.03 -0.71 -4.25
CA ASN A 73 -9.77 -1.31 -5.35
C ASN A 73 -11.27 -1.00 -5.25
N GLU A 74 -11.81 -1.00 -4.04
CA GLU A 74 -13.21 -0.70 -3.81
C GLU A 74 -13.56 0.74 -4.19
N ARG A 75 -12.63 1.67 -3.97
CA ARG A 75 -12.82 3.09 -4.21
C ARG A 75 -12.36 3.55 -5.59
N TYR A 76 -11.58 2.73 -6.26
CA TYR A 76 -10.99 3.07 -7.55
C TYR A 76 -12.07 3.18 -8.62
N GLN A 77 -12.02 4.28 -9.38
CA GLN A 77 -13.04 4.56 -10.40
C GLN A 77 -12.49 4.58 -11.82
N GLY A 78 -11.22 4.34 -11.97
CA GLY A 78 -10.59 4.26 -13.27
C GLY A 78 -10.76 2.89 -13.90
#